data_2780d3b4c7df904ff71b61e6fbc8c0d7
#
_entry.id   2780d3b4c7df904ff71b61e6fbc8c0d7
#
_cell.length_a   1.000
_cell.length_b   1.000
_cell.length_c   1.000
_cell.angle_alpha   90.00
_cell.angle_beta   90.00
_cell.angle_gamma   90.00
#
_symmetry.space_group_name_H-M   'P 1'
#
loop_
_entity.id
_entity.type
_entity.pdbx_description
1 polymer ?
#
loop_
_entity_poly.entity_id
_entity_poly.type
_entity_poly.pdbx_seq_one_letter_code
_entity_poly.pdbx_strand_id
1 'polypeptide(L)'
;MSFNLEAVIQSSEIFSRLDQTKINELAKLMDIVVLNAGEILFHKDSQSDSLYIVVKGMLAAIFPTLLGEEKIAGIIRSGQTVGEMGLLTAQPRALTVRALRHSVLLKLTREAFEDYFSKEPDVLMNLVKVIVVRSQRTVRALTSYYQYNNMMLLPVTDKVNLKLFIEQLKSQVPVGLKIIFLSVNELRQRYRSNYSAVHKNLDQFELDYEYIVYVVDEYDESLLDLLFERTDRIILLGEGNEPVQMDEFVKNELDTHYAKHIKKDLVLFYPDGSIPRNTKQWLSKINCSRYYHIHYHQKEDYARLIRFLTGNARGLVLGGGGVRGWVEVGVIKALLEKKVEIDIIGGTSIGATIGACLLISSSYEEFYELVNSISNAVRNPFSLRNFTLPLVSILSGKSGTLALQKNFGKKRIEDLHKPYFCITCNISRSKQTIHTEGLIWEWTRASSAIPGLVPPIVDEGDVYVDGGVINNLPVDVMKDYLDGKGKIIAVDLSSAIHSNQRYAFPPIITFWEAVMIKLKLSKNKKYQFPRYYEVLIESLLMGSHERVIKNALSADILIQPDLSEYSAFFRTDRAQNMISLGYQLMMCHL
;
A
#
# COMPACT_ATOMS: atom_id res chain seq x y z
N MET A 1 -9.29 -25.02 -30.66
CA MET A 1 -7.97 -24.57 -30.12
C MET A 1 -7.20 -25.83 -29.72
N SER A 2 -6.16 -26.20 -30.43
CA SER A 2 -5.30 -27.32 -30.03
C SER A 2 -4.23 -26.78 -29.09
N PHE A 3 -4.53 -26.78 -27.79
CA PHE A 3 -3.48 -26.60 -26.79
C PHE A 3 -2.63 -27.88 -26.76
N ASN A 4 -1.33 -27.72 -26.66
CA ASN A 4 -0.48 -28.86 -26.32
C ASN A 4 -0.63 -29.12 -24.81
N LEU A 5 -1.69 -29.89 -24.46
CA LEU A 5 -2.03 -30.26 -23.08
C LEU A 5 -0.84 -30.90 -22.34
N GLU A 6 -0.07 -31.67 -23.06
CA GLU A 6 1.09 -32.38 -22.55
C GLU A 6 2.18 -31.41 -22.06
N ALA A 7 2.46 -30.37 -22.83
CA ALA A 7 3.44 -29.35 -22.43
C ALA A 7 3.00 -28.58 -21.18
N VAL A 8 1.70 -28.32 -21.03
CA VAL A 8 1.16 -27.64 -19.85
C VAL A 8 1.26 -28.53 -18.61
N ILE A 9 0.89 -29.80 -18.73
CA ILE A 9 1.00 -30.77 -17.62
C ILE A 9 2.47 -30.90 -17.21
N GLN A 10 3.38 -30.98 -18.17
CA GLN A 10 4.82 -31.09 -17.90
C GLN A 10 5.41 -29.82 -17.26
N SER A 11 4.88 -28.65 -17.58
CA SER A 11 5.31 -27.38 -16.96
C SER A 11 4.73 -27.15 -15.57
N SER A 12 3.75 -27.96 -15.13
CA SER A 12 3.12 -27.79 -13.84
C SER A 12 4.03 -28.17 -12.67
N GLU A 13 3.91 -27.47 -11.54
CA GLU A 13 4.72 -27.69 -10.33
C GLU A 13 4.65 -29.16 -9.83
N ILE A 14 3.55 -29.85 -10.05
CA ILE A 14 3.29 -31.19 -9.52
C ILE A 14 3.80 -32.28 -10.47
N PHE A 15 3.57 -32.11 -11.78
CA PHE A 15 3.77 -33.15 -12.78
C PHE A 15 5.06 -32.98 -13.61
N SER A 16 5.88 -31.96 -13.30
CA SER A 16 7.12 -31.65 -14.04
C SER A 16 8.16 -32.79 -14.12
N ARG A 17 8.05 -33.81 -13.26
CA ARG A 17 8.97 -34.95 -13.21
C ARG A 17 8.45 -36.23 -13.86
N LEU A 18 7.23 -36.17 -14.42
CA LEU A 18 6.69 -37.32 -15.15
C LEU A 18 7.37 -37.50 -16.51
N ASP A 19 7.51 -38.75 -16.92
CA ASP A 19 7.89 -39.08 -18.28
C ASP A 19 6.73 -38.80 -19.27
N GLN A 20 7.06 -38.72 -20.55
CA GLN A 20 6.10 -38.38 -21.59
C GLN A 20 4.93 -39.36 -21.69
N THR A 21 5.17 -40.65 -21.40
CA THR A 21 4.13 -41.71 -21.46
C THR A 21 3.06 -41.44 -20.40
N LYS A 22 3.48 -41.16 -19.16
CA LYS A 22 2.62 -40.86 -18.03
C LYS A 22 1.87 -39.52 -18.20
N ILE A 23 2.51 -38.51 -18.80
CA ILE A 23 1.87 -37.24 -19.15
C ILE A 23 0.74 -37.48 -20.15
N ASN A 24 0.95 -38.32 -21.16
CA ASN A 24 -0.07 -38.65 -22.16
C ASN A 24 -1.25 -39.42 -21.56
N GLU A 25 -0.99 -40.29 -20.59
CA GLU A 25 -2.05 -40.97 -19.82
C GLU A 25 -2.85 -40.01 -18.98
N LEU A 26 -2.19 -39.12 -18.23
CA LEU A 26 -2.82 -38.13 -17.39
C LEU A 26 -3.65 -37.13 -18.22
N ALA A 27 -3.15 -36.69 -19.37
CA ALA A 27 -3.86 -35.77 -20.27
C ALA A 27 -5.22 -36.31 -20.74
N LYS A 28 -5.34 -37.65 -20.90
CA LYS A 28 -6.61 -38.31 -21.28
C LYS A 28 -7.66 -38.31 -20.16
N LEU A 29 -7.23 -38.17 -18.92
CA LEU A 29 -8.09 -38.13 -17.73
C LEU A 29 -8.56 -36.73 -17.35
N MET A 30 -8.11 -35.71 -18.05
CA MET A 30 -8.40 -34.32 -17.74
C MET A 30 -9.40 -33.69 -18.71
N ASP A 31 -10.36 -32.97 -18.15
CA ASP A 31 -11.32 -32.16 -18.88
C ASP A 31 -10.87 -30.69 -18.95
N ILE A 32 -11.22 -30.03 -20.06
CA ILE A 32 -10.97 -28.59 -20.20
C ILE A 32 -12.14 -27.80 -19.60
N VAL A 33 -11.83 -26.87 -18.71
CA VAL A 33 -12.78 -25.92 -18.12
C VAL A 33 -12.37 -24.50 -18.52
N VAL A 34 -13.33 -23.72 -19.02
CA VAL A 34 -13.12 -22.32 -19.39
C VAL A 34 -13.93 -21.46 -18.46
N LEU A 35 -13.30 -20.41 -17.92
CA LEU A 35 -13.93 -19.42 -17.05
C LEU A 35 -13.71 -18.01 -17.63
N ASN A 36 -14.76 -17.22 -17.65
CA ASN A 36 -14.65 -15.80 -17.94
C ASN A 36 -14.19 -15.02 -16.71
N ALA A 37 -13.70 -13.80 -16.91
CA ALA A 37 -13.32 -12.93 -15.80
C ALA A 37 -14.52 -12.72 -14.84
N GLY A 38 -14.27 -12.84 -13.53
CA GLY A 38 -15.30 -12.74 -12.50
C GLY A 38 -16.04 -14.04 -12.19
N GLU A 39 -15.99 -15.07 -13.05
CA GLU A 39 -16.65 -16.36 -12.78
C GLU A 39 -15.99 -17.11 -11.63
N ILE A 40 -16.82 -17.80 -10.84
CA ILE A 40 -16.38 -18.56 -9.68
C ILE A 40 -16.15 -20.02 -10.09
N LEU A 41 -14.95 -20.51 -9.86
CA LEU A 41 -14.60 -21.92 -10.07
C LEU A 41 -15.26 -22.83 -9.04
N PHE A 42 -15.20 -22.46 -7.77
CA PHE A 42 -15.90 -23.10 -6.66
C PHE A 42 -16.00 -22.14 -5.45
N HIS A 43 -17.01 -22.36 -4.63
CA HIS A 43 -17.23 -21.60 -3.39
C HIS A 43 -16.54 -22.26 -2.19
N LYS A 44 -16.19 -21.44 -1.20
CA LYS A 44 -15.81 -21.92 0.13
C LYS A 44 -16.90 -22.83 0.67
N ASP A 45 -16.51 -23.83 1.44
CA ASP A 45 -17.36 -24.84 2.08
C ASP A 45 -18.13 -25.76 1.10
N SER A 46 -17.92 -25.63 -0.23
CA SER A 46 -18.43 -26.59 -1.22
C SER A 46 -17.63 -27.90 -1.20
N GLN A 47 -18.19 -28.95 -1.77
CA GLN A 47 -17.55 -30.28 -1.84
C GLN A 47 -16.27 -30.23 -2.69
N SER A 48 -15.22 -30.90 -2.22
CA SER A 48 -13.96 -31.01 -2.94
C SER A 48 -13.97 -32.28 -3.81
N ASP A 49 -14.31 -32.12 -5.07
CA ASP A 49 -14.51 -33.20 -6.05
C ASP A 49 -13.45 -33.26 -7.15
N SER A 50 -12.58 -32.27 -7.23
CA SER A 50 -11.64 -32.10 -8.34
C SER A 50 -10.42 -31.24 -8.01
N LEU A 51 -9.32 -31.50 -8.74
CA LEU A 51 -8.11 -30.68 -8.83
C LEU A 51 -8.13 -29.96 -10.17
N TYR A 52 -7.61 -28.74 -10.20
CA TYR A 52 -7.47 -27.97 -11.44
C TYR A 52 -6.03 -27.52 -11.65
N ILE A 53 -5.55 -27.53 -12.89
CA ILE A 53 -4.30 -26.91 -13.33
C ILE A 53 -4.65 -25.71 -14.18
N VAL A 54 -4.11 -24.55 -13.88
CA VAL A 54 -4.30 -23.36 -14.72
C VAL A 54 -3.41 -23.48 -15.95
N VAL A 55 -4.03 -23.64 -17.12
CA VAL A 55 -3.34 -23.65 -18.43
C VAL A 55 -3.00 -22.24 -18.84
N LYS A 56 -4.01 -21.36 -18.78
CA LYS A 56 -3.94 -19.96 -19.15
C LYS A 56 -4.83 -19.17 -18.21
N GLY A 57 -4.48 -17.94 -17.94
CA GLY A 57 -5.32 -17.06 -17.14
C GLY A 57 -4.81 -16.89 -15.72
N MET A 58 -5.71 -16.52 -14.82
CA MET A 58 -5.37 -16.17 -13.45
C MET A 58 -6.59 -16.28 -12.55
N LEU A 59 -6.43 -16.93 -11.41
CA LEU A 59 -7.48 -17.06 -10.41
C LEU A 59 -7.07 -16.42 -9.10
N ALA A 60 -8.04 -15.96 -8.32
CA ALA A 60 -7.86 -15.50 -6.95
C ALA A 60 -8.53 -16.47 -5.97
N ALA A 61 -7.80 -16.87 -4.95
CA ALA A 61 -8.37 -17.49 -3.76
C ALA A 61 -8.82 -16.39 -2.79
N ILE A 62 -10.08 -16.38 -2.40
CA ILE A 62 -10.73 -15.28 -1.70
C ILE A 62 -11.35 -15.79 -0.41
N PHE A 63 -11.25 -15.00 0.67
CA PHE A 63 -11.97 -15.24 1.91
C PHE A 63 -12.74 -13.99 2.35
N PRO A 64 -13.94 -14.13 2.94
CA PRO A 64 -14.66 -13.02 3.52
C PRO A 64 -14.01 -12.59 4.84
N THR A 65 -13.87 -11.28 5.03
CA THR A 65 -13.48 -10.73 6.34
C THR A 65 -14.68 -10.70 7.30
N LEU A 66 -14.42 -10.47 8.59
CA LEU A 66 -15.47 -10.28 9.60
C LEU A 66 -16.41 -9.10 9.29
N LEU A 67 -15.97 -8.16 8.46
CA LEU A 67 -16.76 -7.00 8.01
C LEU A 67 -17.49 -7.24 6.70
N GLY A 68 -17.44 -8.46 6.14
CA GLY A 68 -18.09 -8.81 4.87
C GLY A 68 -17.32 -8.38 3.61
N GLU A 69 -16.13 -7.80 3.76
CA GLU A 69 -15.26 -7.47 2.63
C GLU A 69 -14.52 -8.73 2.15
N GLU A 70 -14.36 -8.86 0.84
CA GLU A 70 -13.58 -9.94 0.24
C GLU A 70 -12.07 -9.59 0.27
N LYS A 71 -11.24 -10.49 0.80
CA LYS A 71 -9.78 -10.38 0.73
C LYS A 71 -9.19 -11.52 -0.08
N ILE A 72 -8.22 -11.19 -0.94
CA ILE A 72 -7.47 -12.16 -1.72
C ILE A 72 -6.42 -12.81 -0.81
N ALA A 73 -6.54 -14.13 -0.61
CA ALA A 73 -5.60 -14.96 0.14
C ALA A 73 -4.39 -15.37 -0.71
N GLY A 74 -4.56 -15.47 -2.02
CA GLY A 74 -3.51 -15.85 -2.95
C GLY A 74 -3.98 -15.83 -4.40
N ILE A 75 -3.02 -15.76 -5.31
CA ILE A 75 -3.23 -15.77 -6.75
C ILE A 75 -2.70 -17.08 -7.31
N ILE A 76 -3.47 -17.69 -8.20
CA ILE A 76 -3.13 -18.92 -8.89
C ILE A 76 -2.91 -18.60 -10.38
N ARG A 77 -1.75 -18.94 -10.90
CA ARG A 77 -1.29 -18.61 -12.26
C ARG A 77 -1.15 -19.84 -13.14
N SER A 78 -0.85 -19.60 -14.42
CA SER A 78 -0.51 -20.67 -15.37
C SER A 78 0.59 -21.60 -14.81
N GLY A 79 0.42 -22.90 -14.97
CA GLY A 79 1.27 -23.96 -14.42
C GLY A 79 1.00 -24.30 -12.95
N GLN A 80 0.20 -23.53 -12.24
CA GLN A 80 -0.15 -23.80 -10.84
C GLN A 80 -1.44 -24.59 -10.72
N THR A 81 -1.58 -25.30 -9.59
CA THR A 81 -2.75 -26.10 -9.28
C THR A 81 -3.64 -25.41 -8.24
N VAL A 82 -4.91 -25.77 -8.23
CA VAL A 82 -5.88 -25.32 -7.22
C VAL A 82 -6.89 -26.42 -6.91
N GLY A 83 -7.34 -26.49 -5.66
CA GLY A 83 -8.30 -27.50 -5.19
C GLY A 83 -7.68 -28.78 -4.66
N GLU A 84 -6.33 -28.91 -4.69
CA GLU A 84 -5.57 -30.07 -4.24
C GLU A 84 -5.74 -30.37 -2.75
N MET A 85 -5.83 -29.34 -1.91
CA MET A 85 -5.92 -29.54 -0.46
C MET A 85 -7.18 -30.32 -0.07
N GLY A 86 -8.33 -29.97 -0.66
CA GLY A 86 -9.58 -30.63 -0.35
C GLY A 86 -9.65 -32.07 -0.88
N LEU A 87 -8.93 -32.39 -1.96
CA LEU A 87 -8.83 -33.76 -2.43
C LEU A 87 -8.03 -34.64 -1.47
N LEU A 88 -6.90 -34.16 -0.97
CA LEU A 88 -6.03 -34.91 -0.06
C LEU A 88 -6.61 -35.07 1.34
N THR A 89 -7.29 -34.04 1.85
CA THR A 89 -7.79 -34.01 3.23
C THR A 89 -9.22 -34.50 3.35
N ALA A 90 -9.93 -34.71 2.24
CA ALA A 90 -11.36 -34.98 2.17
C ALA A 90 -12.24 -33.89 2.86
N GLN A 91 -11.69 -32.68 3.04
CA GLN A 91 -12.39 -31.54 3.63
C GLN A 91 -13.05 -30.70 2.56
N PRO A 92 -14.10 -29.94 2.88
CA PRO A 92 -14.69 -28.94 1.99
C PRO A 92 -13.66 -27.91 1.51
N ARG A 93 -14.00 -27.17 0.44
CA ARG A 93 -13.16 -26.08 -0.11
C ARG A 93 -12.87 -25.03 0.95
N ALA A 94 -11.60 -24.77 1.24
CA ALA A 94 -11.19 -23.82 2.28
C ALA A 94 -11.46 -22.36 1.91
N LEU A 95 -11.46 -22.03 0.62
CA LEU A 95 -11.61 -20.67 0.08
C LEU A 95 -12.50 -20.69 -1.17
N THR A 96 -13.12 -19.54 -1.48
CA THR A 96 -13.74 -19.30 -2.78
C THR A 96 -12.66 -19.00 -3.80
N VAL A 97 -12.74 -19.61 -5.00
CA VAL A 97 -11.81 -19.33 -6.10
C VAL A 97 -12.58 -18.73 -7.27
N ARG A 98 -12.09 -17.55 -7.72
CA ARG A 98 -12.68 -16.76 -8.79
C ARG A 98 -11.65 -16.47 -9.88
N ALA A 99 -12.05 -16.52 -11.14
CA ALA A 99 -11.23 -16.11 -12.26
C ALA A 99 -11.08 -14.56 -12.25
N LEU A 100 -9.85 -14.07 -12.25
CA LEU A 100 -9.55 -12.63 -12.37
C LEU A 100 -9.58 -12.18 -13.82
N ARG A 101 -9.28 -13.07 -14.75
CA ARG A 101 -9.34 -12.86 -16.19
C ARG A 101 -9.80 -14.16 -16.89
N HIS A 102 -10.07 -14.11 -18.18
CA HIS A 102 -10.39 -15.31 -18.95
C HIS A 102 -9.36 -16.40 -18.69
N SER A 103 -9.80 -17.55 -18.21
CA SER A 103 -8.93 -18.62 -17.72
C SER A 103 -9.34 -19.95 -18.32
N VAL A 104 -8.33 -20.72 -18.73
CA VAL A 104 -8.50 -22.09 -19.21
C VAL A 104 -7.80 -23.02 -18.21
N LEU A 105 -8.51 -24.03 -17.75
CA LEU A 105 -8.03 -24.97 -16.74
C LEU A 105 -8.17 -26.42 -17.24
N LEU A 106 -7.32 -27.28 -16.70
CA LEU A 106 -7.50 -28.74 -16.79
C LEU A 106 -8.07 -29.23 -15.48
N LYS A 107 -9.19 -29.90 -15.51
CA LYS A 107 -9.88 -30.50 -14.37
C LYS A 107 -9.53 -31.99 -14.29
N LEU A 108 -9.08 -32.44 -13.13
CA LEU A 108 -8.91 -33.86 -12.78
C LEU A 108 -9.90 -34.19 -11.67
N THR A 109 -10.80 -35.15 -11.91
CA THR A 109 -11.79 -35.56 -10.93
C THR A 109 -11.14 -36.32 -9.77
N ARG A 110 -11.84 -36.41 -8.62
CA ARG A 110 -11.37 -37.16 -7.45
C ARG A 110 -11.08 -38.63 -7.79
N GLU A 111 -11.97 -39.28 -8.51
CA GLU A 111 -11.82 -40.69 -8.88
C GLU A 111 -10.58 -40.91 -9.74
N ALA A 112 -10.37 -40.10 -10.76
CA ALA A 112 -9.21 -40.14 -11.62
C ALA A 112 -7.92 -39.79 -10.85
N PHE A 113 -8.00 -38.86 -9.91
CA PHE A 113 -6.90 -38.49 -9.02
C PHE A 113 -6.48 -39.69 -8.13
N GLU A 114 -7.41 -40.32 -7.43
CA GLU A 114 -7.15 -41.44 -6.52
C GLU A 114 -6.61 -42.67 -7.28
N ASP A 115 -7.17 -43.01 -8.44
CA ASP A 115 -6.67 -44.09 -9.27
C ASP A 115 -5.25 -43.83 -9.79
N TYR A 116 -4.98 -42.61 -10.27
CA TYR A 116 -3.66 -42.26 -10.82
C TYR A 116 -2.60 -42.22 -9.74
N PHE A 117 -2.85 -41.55 -8.61
CA PHE A 117 -1.86 -41.33 -7.55
C PHE A 117 -1.60 -42.62 -6.74
N SER A 118 -2.54 -43.56 -6.70
CA SER A 118 -2.28 -44.89 -6.10
C SER A 118 -1.19 -45.65 -6.84
N LYS A 119 -0.99 -45.38 -8.13
CA LYS A 119 0.00 -46.00 -8.99
C LYS A 119 1.33 -45.22 -9.03
N GLU A 120 1.34 -43.95 -8.61
CA GLU A 120 2.46 -43.03 -8.74
C GLU A 120 2.81 -42.32 -7.41
N PRO A 121 3.38 -43.03 -6.41
CA PRO A 121 3.69 -42.50 -5.09
C PRO A 121 4.64 -41.30 -5.10
N ASP A 122 5.58 -41.22 -6.05
CA ASP A 122 6.54 -40.13 -6.18
C ASP A 122 5.85 -38.81 -6.55
N VAL A 123 4.79 -38.88 -7.35
CA VAL A 123 3.98 -37.71 -7.73
C VAL A 123 3.17 -37.19 -6.52
N LEU A 124 2.64 -38.11 -5.72
CA LEU A 124 1.96 -37.77 -4.47
C LEU A 124 2.92 -37.07 -3.50
N MET A 125 4.16 -37.54 -3.37
CA MET A 125 5.17 -36.87 -2.53
C MET A 125 5.56 -35.49 -3.05
N ASN A 126 5.58 -35.26 -4.36
CA ASN A 126 5.78 -33.92 -4.93
C ASN A 126 4.59 -32.99 -4.63
N LEU A 127 3.38 -33.47 -4.76
CA LEU A 127 2.17 -32.74 -4.41
C LEU A 127 2.20 -32.32 -2.93
N VAL A 128 2.52 -33.24 -2.02
CA VAL A 128 2.66 -32.94 -0.59
C VAL A 128 3.72 -31.86 -0.34
N LYS A 129 4.89 -31.95 -0.99
CA LYS A 129 5.93 -30.91 -0.89
C LYS A 129 5.44 -29.55 -1.36
N VAL A 130 4.75 -29.47 -2.49
CA VAL A 130 4.16 -28.24 -3.02
C VAL A 130 3.16 -27.66 -2.03
N ILE A 131 2.30 -28.48 -1.44
CA ILE A 131 1.31 -28.06 -0.45
C ILE A 131 1.96 -27.54 0.83
N VAL A 132 2.97 -28.25 1.36
CA VAL A 132 3.71 -27.82 2.55
C VAL A 132 4.40 -26.48 2.30
N VAL A 133 5.07 -26.32 1.16
CA VAL A 133 5.70 -25.04 0.77
C VAL A 133 4.64 -23.94 0.60
N ARG A 134 3.50 -24.25 -0.02
CA ARG A 134 2.38 -23.29 -0.15
C ARG A 134 1.77 -22.94 1.20
N SER A 135 1.56 -23.91 2.10
CA SER A 135 1.06 -23.66 3.47
C SER A 135 2.04 -22.79 4.25
N GLN A 136 3.33 -23.06 4.16
CA GLN A 136 4.36 -22.21 4.76
C GLN A 136 4.40 -20.82 4.11
N ARG A 137 4.22 -20.74 2.78
CA ARG A 137 4.05 -19.48 2.06
C ARG A 137 2.72 -18.81 2.42
N THR A 138 1.63 -19.54 2.63
CA THR A 138 0.34 -18.96 3.02
C THR A 138 0.39 -18.42 4.44
N VAL A 139 1.05 -19.08 5.36
CA VAL A 139 1.36 -18.55 6.69
C VAL A 139 2.28 -17.31 6.58
N ARG A 140 3.24 -17.30 5.65
CA ARG A 140 4.02 -16.10 5.28
C ARG A 140 3.22 -15.16 4.36
N ALA A 141 2.31 -15.64 3.54
CA ALA A 141 1.56 -14.96 2.47
C ALA A 141 0.19 -14.41 2.87
N LEU A 142 -0.14 -14.43 4.15
CA LEU A 142 -0.93 -13.33 4.71
C LEU A 142 -0.23 -11.97 4.42
N THR A 143 0.96 -12.03 3.84
CA THR A 143 1.83 -10.93 3.41
C THR A 143 2.33 -11.01 1.97
N SER A 144 1.94 -11.97 1.12
CA SER A 144 2.42 -11.96 -0.27
C SER A 144 1.45 -11.20 -1.18
N TYR A 145 1.95 -10.12 -1.66
CA TYR A 145 1.31 -9.16 -2.53
C TYR A 145 1.35 -9.63 -3.99
N TYR A 146 0.33 -9.22 -4.71
CA TYR A 146 0.11 -9.53 -6.11
C TYR A 146 1.21 -8.96 -7.01
N GLN A 147 1.75 -9.78 -7.93
CA GLN A 147 2.72 -9.31 -8.91
C GLN A 147 2.01 -8.93 -10.21
N TYR A 148 1.98 -7.63 -10.51
CA TYR A 148 1.48 -7.10 -11.77
C TYR A 148 2.61 -7.11 -12.79
N ASN A 149 2.59 -8.06 -13.73
CA ASN A 149 3.63 -8.21 -14.73
C ASN A 149 3.20 -7.64 -16.08
N ASN A 150 1.91 -7.76 -16.40
CA ASN A 150 1.32 -7.28 -17.64
C ASN A 150 0.55 -5.99 -17.38
N MET A 151 1.02 -4.90 -17.93
CA MET A 151 0.46 -3.56 -17.73
C MET A 151 -0.02 -3.00 -19.07
N MET A 152 -1.11 -2.23 -19.03
CA MET A 152 -1.64 -1.56 -20.21
C MET A 152 -1.57 -0.05 -20.02
N LEU A 153 -0.93 0.66 -20.92
CA LEU A 153 -0.95 2.13 -21.01
C LEU A 153 -2.12 2.54 -21.90
N LEU A 154 -3.11 3.20 -21.30
CA LEU A 154 -4.35 3.59 -21.97
C LEU A 154 -4.53 5.11 -21.88
N PRO A 155 -4.28 5.89 -22.95
CA PRO A 155 -4.60 7.30 -22.98
C PRO A 155 -6.11 7.51 -22.81
N VAL A 156 -6.52 8.43 -21.93
CA VAL A 156 -7.94 8.75 -21.74
C VAL A 156 -8.43 9.87 -22.64
N THR A 157 -7.49 10.54 -23.32
CA THR A 157 -7.73 11.58 -24.34
C THR A 157 -6.66 11.52 -25.41
N ASP A 158 -6.96 12.04 -26.60
CA ASP A 158 -6.04 12.20 -27.71
C ASP A 158 -4.94 13.26 -27.48
N LYS A 159 -5.08 14.06 -26.42
CA LYS A 159 -4.13 15.14 -26.08
C LYS A 159 -2.81 14.64 -25.51
N VAL A 160 -2.78 13.43 -24.96
CA VAL A 160 -1.58 12.85 -24.34
C VAL A 160 -0.51 12.57 -25.39
N ASN A 161 0.69 13.15 -25.21
CA ASN A 161 1.83 12.83 -26.07
C ASN A 161 2.43 11.46 -25.70
N LEU A 162 1.73 10.40 -26.13
CA LEU A 162 2.07 9.02 -25.81
C LEU A 162 3.48 8.65 -26.29
N LYS A 163 3.91 9.15 -27.46
CA LYS A 163 5.24 8.86 -28.01
C LYS A 163 6.35 9.39 -27.09
N LEU A 164 6.26 10.66 -26.69
CA LEU A 164 7.21 11.27 -25.76
C LEU A 164 7.22 10.53 -24.43
N PHE A 165 6.03 10.20 -23.90
CA PHE A 165 5.92 9.46 -22.65
C PHE A 165 6.66 8.12 -22.71
N ILE A 166 6.45 7.33 -23.75
CA ILE A 166 7.08 6.02 -23.91
C ILE A 166 8.60 6.15 -24.06
N GLU A 167 9.08 7.13 -24.84
CA GLU A 167 10.50 7.39 -25.01
C GLU A 167 11.17 7.74 -23.68
N GLN A 168 10.59 8.64 -22.92
CA GLN A 168 11.08 9.01 -21.59
C GLN A 168 11.03 7.82 -20.62
N LEU A 169 9.91 7.09 -20.59
CA LEU A 169 9.74 5.94 -19.71
C LEU A 169 10.79 4.85 -20.01
N LYS A 170 10.99 4.51 -21.29
CA LYS A 170 12.02 3.56 -21.73
C LYS A 170 13.43 3.99 -21.31
N SER A 171 13.72 5.30 -21.34
CA SER A 171 15.02 5.84 -20.96
C SER A 171 15.36 5.66 -19.48
N GLN A 172 14.35 5.46 -18.63
CA GLN A 172 14.50 5.27 -17.19
C GLN A 172 14.42 3.81 -16.74
N VAL A 173 14.26 2.86 -17.66
CA VAL A 173 14.29 1.42 -17.34
C VAL A 173 15.70 1.04 -16.87
N PRO A 174 15.85 0.45 -15.68
CA PRO A 174 17.15 0.02 -15.17
C PRO A 174 17.81 -1.03 -16.08
N VAL A 175 19.13 -0.96 -16.19
CA VAL A 175 19.92 -1.96 -16.93
C VAL A 175 19.72 -3.34 -16.25
N GLY A 176 19.39 -4.34 -17.06
CA GLY A 176 19.16 -5.72 -16.61
C GLY A 176 17.70 -6.07 -16.30
N LEU A 177 16.80 -5.09 -16.26
CA LEU A 177 15.37 -5.36 -16.14
C LEU A 177 14.79 -5.81 -17.49
N LYS A 178 14.19 -7.00 -17.52
CA LYS A 178 13.56 -7.55 -18.73
C LYS A 178 12.14 -7.01 -18.89
N ILE A 179 12.01 -5.84 -19.52
CA ILE A 179 10.73 -5.22 -19.83
C ILE A 179 10.58 -5.02 -21.33
N ILE A 180 9.40 -5.33 -21.87
CA ILE A 180 9.05 -5.10 -23.27
C ILE A 180 7.83 -4.18 -23.37
N PHE A 181 7.85 -3.27 -24.36
CA PHE A 181 6.74 -2.40 -24.71
C PHE A 181 6.18 -2.85 -26.06
N LEU A 182 4.92 -3.24 -26.08
CA LEU A 182 4.22 -3.77 -27.25
C LEU A 182 3.11 -2.80 -27.67
N SER A 183 3.29 -2.12 -28.79
CA SER A 183 2.32 -1.20 -29.38
C SER A 183 1.20 -1.99 -30.06
N VAL A 184 -0.05 -1.54 -29.92
CA VAL A 184 -1.22 -2.11 -30.61
C VAL A 184 -1.05 -1.99 -32.11
N ASN A 185 -0.58 -0.82 -32.60
CA ASN A 185 -0.32 -0.59 -34.00
C ASN A 185 0.75 -1.54 -34.57
N GLU A 186 1.88 -1.71 -33.86
CA GLU A 186 2.94 -2.67 -34.27
C GLU A 186 2.42 -4.11 -34.29
N LEU A 187 1.64 -4.52 -33.31
CA LEU A 187 1.04 -5.86 -33.27
C LEU A 187 0.07 -6.06 -34.44
N ARG A 188 -0.79 -5.07 -34.72
CA ARG A 188 -1.72 -5.11 -35.85
C ARG A 188 -1.00 -5.22 -37.19
N GLN A 189 0.00 -4.40 -37.42
CA GLN A 189 0.80 -4.41 -38.67
C GLN A 189 1.56 -5.72 -38.85
N ARG A 190 2.17 -6.25 -37.77
CA ARG A 190 3.00 -7.46 -37.80
C ARG A 190 2.18 -8.72 -38.06
N TYR A 191 1.00 -8.82 -37.50
CA TYR A 191 0.21 -10.05 -37.56
C TYR A 191 -1.01 -9.96 -38.49
N ARG A 192 -1.30 -8.81 -39.10
CA ARG A 192 -2.36 -8.61 -40.11
C ARG A 192 -3.66 -9.36 -39.77
N SER A 193 -4.16 -9.17 -38.58
CA SER A 193 -5.39 -9.81 -38.06
C SER A 193 -5.31 -11.34 -37.82
N ASN A 194 -4.11 -11.92 -37.83
CA ASN A 194 -3.92 -13.31 -37.41
C ASN A 194 -3.83 -13.41 -35.88
N TYR A 195 -4.96 -13.32 -35.21
CA TYR A 195 -5.04 -13.32 -33.73
C TYR A 195 -4.47 -14.59 -33.08
N SER A 196 -4.54 -15.76 -33.74
CA SER A 196 -3.90 -16.98 -33.24
C SER A 196 -2.37 -16.85 -33.14
N ALA A 197 -1.75 -16.20 -34.13
CA ALA A 197 -0.32 -15.93 -34.09
C ALA A 197 0.03 -14.88 -33.02
N VAL A 198 -0.83 -13.88 -32.79
CA VAL A 198 -0.66 -12.92 -31.69
C VAL A 198 -0.66 -13.65 -30.35
N HIS A 199 -1.66 -14.49 -30.09
CA HIS A 199 -1.74 -15.29 -28.85
C HIS A 199 -0.45 -16.05 -28.56
N LYS A 200 0.06 -16.81 -29.55
CA LYS A 200 1.28 -17.63 -29.39
C LYS A 200 2.51 -16.77 -29.08
N ASN A 201 2.62 -15.60 -29.70
CA ASN A 201 3.76 -14.71 -29.47
C ASN A 201 3.67 -14.00 -28.11
N LEU A 202 2.46 -13.63 -27.68
CA LEU A 202 2.25 -13.06 -26.33
C LEU A 202 2.60 -14.08 -25.24
N ASP A 203 2.25 -15.37 -25.43
CA ASP A 203 2.66 -16.43 -24.53
C ASP A 203 4.20 -16.55 -24.44
N GLN A 204 4.90 -16.39 -25.57
CA GLN A 204 6.36 -16.40 -25.59
C GLN A 204 6.96 -15.17 -24.89
N PHE A 205 6.40 -13.98 -25.10
CA PHE A 205 6.85 -12.78 -24.38
C PHE A 205 6.64 -12.88 -22.87
N GLU A 206 5.55 -13.52 -22.40
CA GLU A 206 5.32 -13.77 -20.97
C GLU A 206 6.37 -14.72 -20.35
N LEU A 207 7.05 -15.54 -21.17
CA LEU A 207 8.15 -16.39 -20.73
C LEU A 207 9.51 -15.68 -20.74
N ASP A 208 9.72 -14.79 -21.72
CA ASP A 208 11.02 -14.17 -21.98
C ASP A 208 11.25 -12.88 -21.17
N TYR A 209 10.16 -12.18 -20.78
CA TYR A 209 10.20 -10.90 -20.12
C TYR A 209 9.56 -10.93 -18.73
N GLU A 210 10.13 -10.17 -17.81
CA GLU A 210 9.57 -10.02 -16.45
C GLU A 210 8.34 -9.10 -16.44
N TYR A 211 8.34 -8.11 -17.32
CA TYR A 211 7.25 -7.14 -17.45
C TYR A 211 6.88 -6.93 -18.91
N ILE A 212 5.58 -6.87 -19.18
CA ILE A 212 5.04 -6.55 -20.50
C ILE A 212 4.18 -5.30 -20.36
N VAL A 213 4.44 -4.32 -21.20
CA VAL A 213 3.69 -3.07 -21.25
C VAL A 213 2.99 -2.97 -22.61
N TYR A 214 1.70 -3.19 -22.62
CA TYR A 214 0.85 -2.97 -23.79
C TYR A 214 0.60 -1.49 -23.94
N VAL A 215 0.87 -0.95 -25.12
CA VAL A 215 0.72 0.47 -25.43
C VAL A 215 -0.45 0.63 -26.39
N VAL A 216 -1.51 1.27 -25.92
CA VAL A 216 -2.69 1.56 -26.75
C VAL A 216 -2.47 2.87 -27.48
N ASP A 217 -1.84 2.79 -28.63
CA ASP A 217 -1.56 3.90 -29.55
C ASP A 217 -2.53 3.92 -30.76
N GLU A 218 -3.29 2.87 -30.91
CA GLU A 218 -4.36 2.73 -31.90
C GLU A 218 -5.49 1.87 -31.32
N TYR A 219 -6.74 2.12 -31.74
CA TYR A 219 -7.89 1.34 -31.30
C TYR A 219 -8.20 0.23 -32.31
N ASP A 220 -8.06 -1.02 -31.89
CA ASP A 220 -8.48 -2.23 -32.58
C ASP A 220 -9.23 -3.11 -31.57
N GLU A 221 -10.55 -3.12 -31.65
CA GLU A 221 -11.44 -3.76 -30.67
C GLU A 221 -11.06 -5.22 -30.38
N SER A 222 -10.85 -6.02 -31.43
CA SER A 222 -10.51 -7.44 -31.28
C SER A 222 -9.15 -7.68 -30.63
N LEU A 223 -8.17 -6.78 -30.91
CA LEU A 223 -6.85 -6.87 -30.30
C LEU A 223 -6.87 -6.35 -28.88
N LEU A 224 -7.64 -5.29 -28.60
CA LEU A 224 -7.79 -4.75 -27.25
C LEU A 224 -8.45 -5.75 -26.30
N ASP A 225 -9.52 -6.43 -26.74
CA ASP A 225 -10.14 -7.51 -25.96
C ASP A 225 -9.11 -8.56 -25.53
N LEU A 226 -8.29 -9.00 -26.49
CA LEU A 226 -7.22 -9.96 -26.23
C LEU A 226 -6.18 -9.44 -25.21
N LEU A 227 -5.81 -8.16 -25.31
CA LEU A 227 -4.83 -7.55 -24.42
C LEU A 227 -5.41 -7.28 -23.04
N PHE A 228 -6.70 -6.88 -22.94
CA PHE A 228 -7.39 -6.75 -21.66
C PHE A 228 -7.44 -8.08 -20.89
N GLU A 229 -7.72 -9.19 -21.58
CA GLU A 229 -7.70 -10.52 -20.95
C GLU A 229 -6.34 -10.87 -20.29
N ARG A 230 -5.25 -10.29 -20.80
CA ARG A 230 -3.89 -10.54 -20.33
C ARG A 230 -3.36 -9.47 -19.38
N THR A 231 -4.08 -8.37 -19.24
CA THR A 231 -3.66 -7.23 -18.44
C THR A 231 -3.91 -7.46 -16.95
N ASP A 232 -2.89 -7.21 -16.15
CA ASP A 232 -2.97 -7.25 -14.69
C ASP A 232 -3.30 -5.88 -14.08
N ARG A 233 -2.87 -4.79 -14.77
CA ARG A 233 -3.04 -3.40 -14.32
C ARG A 233 -3.19 -2.47 -15.52
N ILE A 234 -4.17 -1.58 -15.44
CA ILE A 234 -4.37 -0.51 -16.43
C ILE A 234 -3.78 0.78 -15.86
N ILE A 235 -2.98 1.47 -16.67
CA ILE A 235 -2.40 2.78 -16.36
C ILE A 235 -3.07 3.78 -17.30
N LEU A 236 -3.97 4.58 -16.75
CA LEU A 236 -4.71 5.61 -17.44
C LEU A 236 -3.84 6.86 -17.55
N LEU A 237 -3.75 7.43 -18.75
CA LEU A 237 -2.90 8.57 -19.03
C LEU A 237 -3.75 9.80 -19.37
N GLY A 238 -3.63 10.89 -18.61
CA GLY A 238 -4.42 12.10 -18.80
C GLY A 238 -3.62 13.39 -18.60
N GLU A 239 -4.14 14.51 -19.12
CA GLU A 239 -3.55 15.85 -18.98
C GLU A 239 -4.10 16.51 -17.72
N GLY A 240 -3.25 16.71 -16.69
CA GLY A 240 -3.68 17.17 -15.37
C GLY A 240 -4.24 18.59 -15.34
N ASN A 241 -3.78 19.47 -16.23
CA ASN A 241 -4.27 20.85 -16.32
C ASN A 241 -5.55 21.01 -17.16
N GLU A 242 -5.95 19.96 -17.85
CA GLU A 242 -7.13 19.98 -18.71
C GLU A 242 -8.39 19.54 -17.94
N PRO A 243 -9.57 20.00 -18.36
CA PRO A 243 -10.82 19.47 -17.87
C PRO A 243 -10.88 17.95 -18.10
N VAL A 244 -11.42 17.21 -17.14
CA VAL A 244 -11.55 15.77 -17.27
C VAL A 244 -12.52 15.44 -18.39
N GLN A 245 -11.97 15.15 -19.55
CA GLN A 245 -12.68 14.61 -20.70
C GLN A 245 -12.13 13.21 -20.94
N MET A 246 -13.00 12.24 -20.90
CA MET A 246 -12.67 10.86 -21.20
C MET A 246 -13.31 10.52 -22.54
N ASP A 247 -12.53 9.95 -23.45
CA ASP A 247 -13.03 9.41 -24.69
C ASP A 247 -14.16 8.41 -24.40
N GLU A 248 -15.25 8.46 -25.15
CA GLU A 248 -16.41 7.59 -24.98
C GLU A 248 -16.02 6.11 -25.16
N PHE A 249 -15.11 5.81 -26.07
CA PHE A 249 -14.57 4.48 -26.26
C PHE A 249 -13.88 3.99 -24.98
N VAL A 250 -12.94 4.78 -24.43
CA VAL A 250 -12.21 4.43 -23.20
C VAL A 250 -13.19 4.20 -22.04
N LYS A 251 -14.22 5.04 -21.93
CA LYS A 251 -15.24 4.89 -20.90
C LYS A 251 -15.99 3.57 -21.04
N ASN A 252 -16.39 3.23 -22.28
CA ASN A 252 -17.08 1.97 -22.55
C ASN A 252 -16.18 0.77 -22.26
N GLU A 253 -14.90 0.81 -22.67
CA GLU A 253 -13.94 -0.24 -22.37
C GLU A 253 -13.71 -0.45 -20.87
N LEU A 254 -13.57 0.64 -20.10
CA LEU A 254 -13.41 0.57 -18.64
C LEU A 254 -14.66 0.03 -17.92
N ASP A 255 -15.82 0.14 -18.53
CA ASP A 255 -17.09 -0.42 -18.04
C ASP A 255 -17.31 -1.88 -18.44
N THR A 256 -16.45 -2.45 -19.30
CA THR A 256 -16.51 -3.87 -19.65
C THR A 256 -16.33 -4.77 -18.43
N HIS A 257 -16.85 -6.00 -18.53
CA HIS A 257 -16.72 -6.99 -17.46
C HIS A 257 -15.25 -7.27 -17.11
N TYR A 258 -14.37 -7.28 -18.10
CA TYR A 258 -12.93 -7.50 -17.91
C TYR A 258 -12.25 -6.34 -17.15
N ALA A 259 -12.46 -5.12 -17.61
CA ALA A 259 -11.78 -3.96 -17.06
C ALA A 259 -12.24 -3.58 -15.64
N LYS A 260 -13.48 -3.93 -15.25
CA LYS A 260 -14.01 -3.63 -13.90
C LYS A 260 -13.17 -4.23 -12.78
N HIS A 261 -12.62 -5.42 -12.98
CA HIS A 261 -11.86 -6.16 -11.96
C HIS A 261 -10.36 -5.92 -12.01
N ILE A 262 -9.86 -5.21 -13.04
CA ILE A 262 -8.44 -4.87 -13.16
C ILE A 262 -8.16 -3.61 -12.34
N LYS A 263 -7.08 -3.63 -11.55
CA LYS A 263 -6.62 -2.43 -10.84
C LYS A 263 -6.21 -1.35 -11.83
N LYS A 264 -6.60 -0.13 -11.53
CA LYS A 264 -6.34 1.05 -12.35
C LYS A 264 -5.44 2.01 -11.59
N ASP A 265 -4.40 2.51 -12.24
CA ASP A 265 -3.58 3.63 -11.80
C ASP A 265 -3.80 4.81 -12.76
N LEU A 266 -3.65 6.03 -12.27
CA LEU A 266 -3.82 7.25 -13.05
C LEU A 266 -2.49 8.01 -13.12
N VAL A 267 -2.04 8.35 -14.31
CA VAL A 267 -0.90 9.23 -14.57
C VAL A 267 -1.43 10.53 -15.14
N LEU A 268 -1.10 11.64 -14.49
CA LEU A 268 -1.46 12.99 -14.91
C LEU A 268 -0.21 13.76 -15.34
N PHE A 269 -0.24 14.26 -16.56
CA PHE A 269 0.87 15.03 -17.13
C PHE A 269 0.72 16.52 -16.85
N TYR A 270 1.85 17.16 -16.60
CA TYR A 270 1.94 18.57 -16.33
C TYR A 270 3.12 19.20 -17.09
N PRO A 271 3.02 20.50 -17.49
CA PRO A 271 4.16 21.27 -17.97
C PRO A 271 5.25 21.35 -16.91
N ASP A 272 6.52 21.38 -17.34
CA ASP A 272 7.66 21.46 -16.45
C ASP A 272 7.60 22.70 -15.55
N GLY A 273 7.91 22.51 -14.25
CA GLY A 273 7.87 23.56 -13.24
C GLY A 273 6.47 23.97 -12.79
N SER A 274 5.40 23.38 -13.32
CA SER A 274 4.04 23.62 -12.82
C SER A 274 3.77 22.86 -11.53
N ILE A 275 2.82 23.36 -10.73
CA ILE A 275 2.34 22.66 -9.54
C ILE A 275 1.11 21.84 -9.95
N PRO A 276 1.05 20.55 -9.63
CA PRO A 276 -0.14 19.74 -9.89
C PRO A 276 -1.41 20.37 -9.31
N ARG A 277 -2.51 20.28 -10.05
CA ARG A 277 -3.81 20.86 -9.70
C ARG A 277 -4.92 20.00 -10.28
N ASN A 278 -6.14 20.18 -9.76
CA ASN A 278 -7.35 19.52 -10.26
C ASN A 278 -7.37 17.99 -10.14
N THR A 279 -6.42 17.39 -9.45
CA THR A 279 -6.35 15.93 -9.28
C THR A 279 -7.66 15.38 -8.70
N LYS A 280 -8.31 16.09 -7.77
CA LYS A 280 -9.61 15.69 -7.23
C LYS A 280 -10.70 15.51 -8.30
N GLN A 281 -10.70 16.33 -9.35
CA GLN A 281 -11.69 16.20 -10.43
C GLN A 281 -11.49 14.90 -11.22
N TRP A 282 -10.23 14.50 -11.42
CA TRP A 282 -9.88 13.22 -12.03
C TRP A 282 -10.29 12.05 -11.14
N LEU A 283 -9.96 12.08 -9.86
CA LEU A 283 -10.28 11.04 -8.89
C LEU A 283 -11.79 10.87 -8.69
N SER A 284 -12.58 11.93 -8.83
CA SER A 284 -14.05 11.85 -8.75
C SER A 284 -14.69 11.13 -9.94
N LYS A 285 -14.01 11.06 -11.09
CA LYS A 285 -14.51 10.40 -12.31
C LYS A 285 -13.86 9.04 -12.58
N ILE A 286 -12.65 8.82 -12.06
CA ILE A 286 -11.87 7.61 -12.27
C ILE A 286 -11.59 6.96 -10.92
N ASN A 287 -12.17 5.78 -10.71
CA ASN A 287 -11.83 4.96 -9.55
C ASN A 287 -10.46 4.31 -9.80
N CYS A 288 -9.39 4.88 -9.25
CA CYS A 288 -8.04 4.36 -9.37
C CYS A 288 -7.45 3.98 -8.01
N SER A 289 -6.54 3.01 -8.01
CA SER A 289 -5.84 2.54 -6.81
C SER A 289 -4.73 3.49 -6.40
N ARG A 290 -4.08 4.13 -7.38
CA ARG A 290 -2.97 5.07 -7.20
C ARG A 290 -3.00 6.12 -8.31
N TYR A 291 -2.39 7.26 -8.05
CA TYR A 291 -2.20 8.30 -9.06
C TYR A 291 -0.78 8.86 -8.97
N TYR A 292 -0.29 9.39 -10.10
CA TYR A 292 1.05 9.91 -10.27
C TYR A 292 1.02 11.20 -11.05
N HIS A 293 1.86 12.16 -10.65
CA HIS A 293 2.09 13.41 -11.37
C HIS A 293 3.43 13.30 -12.10
N ILE A 294 3.43 13.57 -13.39
CA ILE A 294 4.60 13.52 -14.25
C ILE A 294 4.74 14.82 -15.01
N HIS A 295 5.89 15.46 -14.87
CA HIS A 295 6.27 16.59 -15.70
C HIS A 295 6.97 16.09 -16.97
N TYR A 296 6.63 16.66 -18.10
CA TYR A 296 7.01 16.12 -19.41
C TYR A 296 8.49 15.80 -19.60
N HIS A 297 9.41 16.61 -19.05
CA HIS A 297 10.84 16.41 -19.21
C HIS A 297 11.57 16.11 -17.90
N GLN A 298 10.85 15.91 -16.80
CA GLN A 298 11.43 15.60 -15.49
C GLN A 298 11.72 14.10 -15.37
N LYS A 299 12.94 13.69 -15.68
CA LYS A 299 13.37 12.28 -15.70
C LYS A 299 13.05 11.52 -14.41
N GLU A 300 13.17 12.18 -13.25
CA GLU A 300 12.91 11.54 -11.96
C GLU A 300 11.46 11.10 -11.79
N ASP A 301 10.50 11.80 -12.40
CA ASP A 301 9.09 11.40 -12.35
C ASP A 301 8.85 10.08 -13.07
N TYR A 302 9.51 9.88 -14.21
CA TYR A 302 9.47 8.61 -14.96
C TYR A 302 10.22 7.51 -14.21
N ALA A 303 11.38 7.81 -13.63
CA ALA A 303 12.13 6.85 -12.82
C ALA A 303 11.29 6.40 -11.62
N ARG A 304 10.61 7.32 -10.93
CA ARG A 304 9.67 7.02 -9.85
C ARG A 304 8.52 6.12 -10.32
N LEU A 305 7.91 6.44 -11.46
CA LEU A 305 6.85 5.60 -12.03
C LEU A 305 7.37 4.18 -12.31
N ILE A 306 8.52 4.03 -12.93
CA ILE A 306 9.14 2.71 -13.18
C ILE A 306 9.35 1.97 -11.85
N ARG A 307 9.85 2.62 -10.81
CA ARG A 307 10.03 1.97 -9.49
C ARG A 307 8.71 1.47 -8.91
N PHE A 308 7.61 2.22 -9.04
CA PHE A 308 6.28 1.74 -8.63
C PHE A 308 5.80 0.56 -9.47
N LEU A 309 5.92 0.64 -10.80
CA LEU A 309 5.44 -0.39 -11.72
C LEU A 309 6.21 -1.71 -11.57
N THR A 310 7.48 -1.63 -11.23
CA THR A 310 8.37 -2.80 -11.07
C THR A 310 8.53 -3.26 -9.62
N GLY A 311 7.83 -2.62 -8.67
CA GLY A 311 7.88 -2.98 -7.26
C GLY A 311 9.20 -2.62 -6.57
N ASN A 312 9.92 -1.62 -7.06
CA ASN A 312 11.17 -1.11 -6.50
C ASN A 312 11.02 0.26 -5.82
N ALA A 313 9.79 0.75 -5.65
CA ALA A 313 9.51 2.02 -5.00
C ALA A 313 9.92 2.01 -3.51
N ARG A 314 10.31 3.17 -3.01
CA ARG A 314 10.79 3.36 -1.63
C ARG A 314 9.81 4.22 -0.84
N GLY A 315 9.28 3.64 0.24
CA GLY A 315 8.36 4.31 1.15
C GLY A 315 9.08 4.77 2.42
N LEU A 316 8.76 5.98 2.88
CA LEU A 316 9.15 6.49 4.18
C LEU A 316 7.92 6.54 5.09
N VAL A 317 7.97 5.83 6.22
CA VAL A 317 6.92 5.81 7.23
C VAL A 317 7.39 6.53 8.48
N LEU A 318 6.66 7.58 8.86
CA LEU A 318 6.96 8.42 10.00
C LEU A 318 5.92 8.18 11.11
N GLY A 319 6.40 7.79 12.28
CA GLY A 319 5.56 7.42 13.41
C GLY A 319 5.03 8.60 14.21
N GLY A 320 4.04 8.37 15.06
CA GLY A 320 3.59 9.35 16.03
C GLY A 320 4.49 9.38 17.25
N GLY A 321 4.77 10.59 17.79
CA GLY A 321 5.65 10.74 18.95
C GLY A 321 5.77 12.16 19.51
N GLY A 322 4.92 13.08 19.07
CA GLY A 322 4.91 14.46 19.53
C GLY A 322 6.25 15.19 19.26
N VAL A 323 6.85 15.77 20.30
CA VAL A 323 8.14 16.51 20.16
C VAL A 323 9.30 15.61 19.72
N ARG A 324 9.20 14.31 19.92
CA ARG A 324 10.21 13.33 19.46
C ARG A 324 10.36 13.28 17.93
N GLY A 325 9.42 13.84 17.18
CA GLY A 325 9.50 14.00 15.72
C GLY A 325 10.76 14.70 15.22
N TRP A 326 11.49 15.44 16.07
CA TRP A 326 12.77 15.98 15.69
C TRP A 326 13.83 14.93 15.30
N VAL A 327 13.66 13.67 15.73
CA VAL A 327 14.48 12.54 15.24
C VAL A 327 14.20 12.29 13.76
N GLU A 328 12.95 12.36 13.32
CA GLU A 328 12.56 12.19 11.92
C GLU A 328 13.19 13.26 11.03
N VAL A 329 13.29 14.51 11.54
CA VAL A 329 13.99 15.58 10.83
C VAL A 329 15.45 15.22 10.59
N GLY A 330 16.12 14.59 11.58
CA GLY A 330 17.48 14.08 11.43
C GLY A 330 17.61 12.93 10.43
N VAL A 331 16.69 11.99 10.45
CA VAL A 331 16.60 10.88 9.47
C VAL A 331 16.44 11.44 8.05
N ILE A 332 15.51 12.38 7.86
CA ILE A 332 15.26 13.03 6.56
C ILE A 332 16.50 13.77 6.08
N LYS A 333 17.22 14.47 6.98
CA LYS A 333 18.48 15.13 6.64
C LYS A 333 19.50 14.15 6.06
N ALA A 334 19.71 13.00 6.70
CA ALA A 334 20.63 11.97 6.22
C ALA A 334 20.21 11.41 4.84
N LEU A 335 18.91 11.14 4.65
CA LEU A 335 18.37 10.67 3.38
C LEU A 335 18.60 11.67 2.24
N LEU A 336 18.35 12.96 2.48
CA LEU A 336 18.55 14.02 1.50
C LEU A 336 20.04 14.20 1.16
N GLU A 337 20.94 14.23 2.15
CA GLU A 337 22.39 14.35 1.93
C GLU A 337 22.96 13.16 1.14
N LYS A 338 22.46 11.97 1.38
CA LYS A 338 22.85 10.75 0.65
C LYS A 338 22.09 10.56 -0.66
N LYS A 339 21.21 11.50 -1.03
CA LYS A 339 20.39 11.44 -2.24
C LYS A 339 19.60 10.14 -2.36
N VAL A 340 19.08 9.65 -1.23
CA VAL A 340 18.20 8.49 -1.21
C VAL A 340 16.83 8.92 -1.70
N GLU A 341 16.43 8.40 -2.86
CA GLU A 341 15.12 8.70 -3.42
C GLU A 341 14.01 8.05 -2.58
N ILE A 342 13.07 8.88 -2.13
CA ILE A 342 11.83 8.46 -1.48
C ILE A 342 10.68 8.74 -2.45
N ASP A 343 9.89 7.73 -2.73
CA ASP A 343 8.83 7.77 -3.73
C ASP A 343 7.46 8.08 -3.15
N ILE A 344 7.23 7.70 -1.90
CA ILE A 344 5.99 7.92 -1.15
C ILE A 344 6.30 8.13 0.33
N ILE A 345 5.52 8.99 0.97
CA ILE A 345 5.60 9.25 2.40
C ILE A 345 4.26 8.99 3.06
N GLY A 346 4.30 8.29 4.19
CA GLY A 346 3.13 8.08 5.03
C GLY A 346 3.45 8.34 6.49
N GLY A 347 2.46 8.79 7.27
CA GLY A 347 2.72 9.04 8.68
C GLY A 347 1.49 9.16 9.55
N THR A 348 1.77 9.21 10.85
CA THR A 348 0.76 9.36 11.90
C THR A 348 1.15 10.52 12.81
N SER A 349 0.19 11.34 13.24
CA SER A 349 0.39 12.43 14.20
C SER A 349 1.50 13.40 13.75
N ILE A 350 2.58 13.56 14.55
CA ILE A 350 3.71 14.42 14.16
C ILE A 350 4.38 13.94 12.87
N GLY A 351 4.50 12.63 12.67
CA GLY A 351 5.08 12.06 11.46
C GLY A 351 4.27 12.45 10.21
N ALA A 352 2.94 12.51 10.30
CA ALA A 352 2.10 13.04 9.23
C ALA A 352 2.43 14.50 8.91
N THR A 353 2.61 15.33 9.92
CA THR A 353 2.96 16.75 9.75
C THR A 353 4.35 16.92 9.14
N ILE A 354 5.35 16.17 9.63
CA ILE A 354 6.73 16.22 9.13
C ILE A 354 6.81 15.73 7.68
N GLY A 355 6.12 14.62 7.36
CA GLY A 355 6.05 14.11 5.99
C GLY A 355 5.44 15.12 5.02
N ALA A 356 4.36 15.80 5.42
CA ALA A 356 3.74 16.84 4.62
C ALA A 356 4.67 18.07 4.44
N CYS A 357 5.38 18.49 5.50
CA CYS A 357 6.38 19.57 5.40
C CYS A 357 7.48 19.23 4.39
N LEU A 358 7.98 17.99 4.40
CA LEU A 358 9.01 17.55 3.46
C LEU A 358 8.53 17.66 2.01
N LEU A 359 7.30 17.26 1.74
CA LEU A 359 6.76 17.23 0.37
C LEU A 359 6.42 18.60 -0.22
N ILE A 360 6.25 19.62 0.61
CA ILE A 360 6.00 20.99 0.13
C ILE A 360 7.25 21.86 0.10
N SER A 361 8.38 21.36 0.58
CA SER A 361 9.64 22.07 0.66
C SER A 361 10.55 21.77 -0.53
N SER A 362 11.29 22.78 -0.97
CA SER A 362 12.25 22.70 -2.07
C SER A 362 13.68 22.39 -1.58
N SER A 363 13.97 22.64 -0.30
CA SER A 363 15.28 22.39 0.32
C SER A 363 15.13 21.89 1.76
N TYR A 364 16.24 21.38 2.31
CA TYR A 364 16.27 20.99 3.73
C TYR A 364 16.06 22.20 4.65
N GLU A 365 16.57 23.35 4.31
CA GLU A 365 16.43 24.59 5.08
C GLU A 365 14.97 25.01 5.16
N GLU A 366 14.26 25.05 4.04
CA GLU A 366 12.83 25.34 3.99
C GLU A 366 12.00 24.32 4.79
N PHE A 367 12.32 23.04 4.63
CA PHE A 367 11.71 21.97 5.41
C PHE A 367 11.90 22.16 6.91
N TYR A 368 13.12 22.43 7.35
CA TYR A 368 13.45 22.68 8.76
C TYR A 368 12.68 23.90 9.31
N GLU A 369 12.63 24.99 8.56
CA GLU A 369 11.92 26.21 8.97
C GLU A 369 10.41 25.96 9.12
N LEU A 370 9.79 25.19 8.22
CA LEU A 370 8.37 24.81 8.31
C LEU A 370 8.10 23.99 9.58
N VAL A 371 8.88 22.93 9.82
CA VAL A 371 8.75 22.10 11.02
C VAL A 371 8.96 22.94 12.27
N ASN A 372 9.98 23.80 12.30
CA ASN A 372 10.27 24.68 13.44
C ASN A 372 9.16 25.70 13.68
N SER A 373 8.59 26.29 12.62
CA SER A 373 7.45 27.22 12.70
C SER A 373 6.23 26.56 13.38
N ILE A 374 5.87 25.36 12.94
CA ILE A 374 4.75 24.61 13.50
C ILE A 374 5.05 24.16 14.94
N SER A 375 6.24 23.63 15.20
CA SER A 375 6.66 23.21 16.54
C SER A 375 6.67 24.35 17.55
N ASN A 376 7.14 25.54 17.18
CA ASN A 376 7.14 26.72 18.04
C ASN A 376 5.72 27.21 18.40
N ALA A 377 4.75 27.07 17.49
CA ALA A 377 3.37 27.44 17.75
C ALA A 377 2.71 26.58 18.85
N VAL A 378 3.18 25.33 19.01
CA VAL A 378 2.68 24.38 20.02
C VAL A 378 3.64 24.18 21.20
N ARG A 379 4.72 24.98 21.30
CA ARG A 379 5.78 24.82 22.31
C ARG A 379 5.27 24.93 23.75
N ASN A 380 4.27 25.81 24.00
CA ASN A 380 3.65 26.02 25.31
C ASN A 380 2.15 25.72 25.25
N PRO A 381 1.74 24.45 25.05
CA PRO A 381 0.32 24.13 24.86
C PRO A 381 -0.51 24.41 26.11
N PHE A 382 0.08 24.32 27.32
CA PHE A 382 -0.57 24.61 28.60
C PHE A 382 -0.49 26.08 29.02
N SER A 383 -0.24 27.02 28.11
CA SER A 383 -0.43 28.43 28.43
C SER A 383 -1.92 28.71 28.66
N LEU A 384 -2.23 29.64 29.58
CA LEU A 384 -3.63 29.99 29.94
C LEU A 384 -4.51 30.33 28.72
N ARG A 385 -3.89 30.83 27.65
CA ARG A 385 -4.57 31.20 26.38
C ARG A 385 -5.03 29.99 25.55
N ASN A 386 -4.49 28.82 25.82
CA ASN A 386 -4.79 27.59 25.08
C ASN A 386 -5.81 26.71 25.79
N PHE A 387 -6.13 26.98 27.06
CA PHE A 387 -7.16 26.25 27.79
C PHE A 387 -8.56 26.65 27.32
N THR A 388 -9.47 25.67 27.36
CA THR A 388 -10.91 25.89 27.15
C THR A 388 -11.70 25.15 28.22
N LEU A 389 -13.00 25.42 28.31
CA LEU A 389 -13.89 24.57 29.12
C LEU A 389 -13.91 23.16 28.49
N PRO A 390 -13.75 22.11 29.30
CA PRO A 390 -13.57 20.75 28.79
C PRO A 390 -14.88 20.11 28.31
N LEU A 391 -15.54 20.72 27.32
CA LEU A 391 -16.70 20.10 26.65
C LEU A 391 -16.29 18.93 25.77
N VAL A 392 -15.19 19.08 25.01
CA VAL A 392 -14.67 18.08 24.08
C VAL A 392 -13.18 17.82 24.35
N SER A 393 -12.46 18.85 24.78
CA SER A 393 -11.01 18.80 25.04
C SER A 393 -10.60 19.86 26.06
N ILE A 394 -9.41 19.68 26.66
CA ILE A 394 -8.85 20.63 27.64
C ILE A 394 -8.18 21.81 26.96
N LEU A 395 -7.58 21.59 25.79
CA LEU A 395 -6.92 22.63 24.99
C LEU A 395 -7.80 23.02 23.79
N SER A 396 -7.78 24.29 23.44
CA SER A 396 -8.53 24.81 22.30
C SER A 396 -8.02 24.35 20.93
N GLY A 397 -6.76 23.88 20.85
CA GLY A 397 -6.11 23.52 19.60
C GLY A 397 -5.81 24.70 18.64
N LYS A 398 -6.15 25.94 19.04
CA LYS A 398 -6.10 27.13 18.18
C LYS A 398 -4.71 27.40 17.62
N SER A 399 -3.68 27.40 18.47
CA SER A 399 -2.31 27.73 18.05
C SER A 399 -1.79 26.77 16.99
N GLY A 400 -1.97 25.45 17.21
CA GLY A 400 -1.56 24.42 16.24
C GLY A 400 -2.34 24.51 14.93
N THR A 401 -3.67 24.65 15.01
CA THR A 401 -4.51 24.77 13.81
C THR A 401 -4.11 25.98 12.96
N LEU A 402 -3.94 27.16 13.58
CA LEU A 402 -3.53 28.37 12.85
C LEU A 402 -2.12 28.23 12.24
N ALA A 403 -1.20 27.55 12.92
CA ALA A 403 0.13 27.29 12.38
C ALA A 403 0.07 26.37 11.15
N LEU A 404 -0.71 25.30 11.22
CA LEU A 404 -0.90 24.39 10.07
C LEU A 404 -1.58 25.11 8.90
N GLN A 405 -2.64 25.89 9.16
CA GLN A 405 -3.31 26.69 8.14
C GLN A 405 -2.38 27.73 7.50
N LYS A 406 -1.54 28.40 8.30
CA LYS A 406 -0.57 29.38 7.80
C LYS A 406 0.47 28.73 6.87
N ASN A 407 1.00 27.56 7.25
CA ASN A 407 2.10 26.91 6.52
C ASN A 407 1.63 26.09 5.32
N PHE A 408 0.49 25.41 5.43
CA PHE A 408 -0.04 24.59 4.33
C PHE A 408 -1.04 25.31 3.44
N GLY A 409 -1.73 26.34 3.94
CA GLY A 409 -2.71 27.12 3.18
C GLY A 409 -3.83 26.26 2.61
N LYS A 410 -4.05 26.37 1.31
CA LYS A 410 -5.06 25.62 0.55
C LYS A 410 -4.48 24.40 -0.18
N LYS A 411 -3.23 24.01 0.13
CA LYS A 411 -2.61 22.84 -0.51
C LYS A 411 -3.38 21.58 -0.14
N ARG A 412 -3.52 20.70 -1.14
CA ARG A 412 -4.26 19.45 -1.02
C ARG A 412 -3.30 18.27 -1.11
N ILE A 413 -3.65 17.17 -0.46
CA ILE A 413 -2.86 15.94 -0.45
C ILE A 413 -2.70 15.40 -1.87
N GLU A 414 -3.81 15.32 -2.59
CA GLU A 414 -3.87 14.80 -3.95
C GLU A 414 -3.13 15.64 -4.99
N ASP A 415 -2.80 16.88 -4.69
CA ASP A 415 -2.02 17.77 -5.57
C ASP A 415 -0.53 17.80 -5.21
N LEU A 416 -0.07 16.98 -4.27
CA LEU A 416 1.35 16.85 -3.95
C LEU A 416 2.11 16.15 -5.08
N HIS A 417 3.34 16.59 -5.33
CA HIS A 417 4.17 16.03 -6.39
C HIS A 417 4.51 14.54 -6.20
N LYS A 418 4.66 14.08 -4.95
CA LYS A 418 4.83 12.66 -4.61
C LYS A 418 3.63 12.19 -3.79
N PRO A 419 3.24 10.92 -3.92
CA PRO A 419 2.17 10.35 -3.11
C PRO A 419 2.41 10.52 -1.61
N TYR A 420 1.34 10.82 -0.90
CA TYR A 420 1.35 10.99 0.55
C TYR A 420 0.07 10.42 1.16
N PHE A 421 0.18 9.89 2.36
CA PHE A 421 -0.99 9.57 3.18
C PHE A 421 -0.76 9.89 4.65
N CYS A 422 -1.84 10.18 5.35
CA CYS A 422 -1.82 10.25 6.81
C CYS A 422 -2.96 9.43 7.43
N ILE A 423 -2.76 9.02 8.67
CA ILE A 423 -3.68 8.14 9.39
C ILE A 423 -4.47 8.93 10.44
N THR A 424 -5.76 8.66 10.51
CA THR A 424 -6.63 9.08 11.61
C THR A 424 -7.42 7.89 12.15
N CYS A 425 -7.92 8.02 13.38
CA CYS A 425 -8.90 7.11 13.93
C CYS A 425 -10.30 7.74 13.79
N ASN A 426 -11.18 7.13 13.00
CA ASN A 426 -12.58 7.51 12.92
C ASN A 426 -13.33 6.82 14.07
N ILE A 427 -13.64 7.58 15.12
CA ILE A 427 -14.32 7.03 16.31
C ILE A 427 -15.82 6.80 16.08
N SER A 428 -16.44 7.50 15.13
CA SER A 428 -17.85 7.28 14.76
C SER A 428 -18.07 5.90 14.14
N ARG A 429 -17.08 5.40 13.40
CA ARG A 429 -17.14 4.10 12.70
C ARG A 429 -16.19 3.04 13.27
N SER A 430 -15.47 3.37 14.35
CA SER A 430 -14.49 2.47 15.01
C SER A 430 -13.47 1.87 14.03
N LYS A 431 -12.93 2.68 13.11
CA LYS A 431 -11.98 2.22 12.09
C LYS A 431 -10.84 3.21 11.83
N GLN A 432 -9.75 2.66 11.32
CA GLN A 432 -8.68 3.47 10.72
C GLN A 432 -9.19 4.14 9.46
N THR A 433 -8.83 5.41 9.26
CA THR A 433 -9.03 6.11 7.98
C THR A 433 -7.68 6.55 7.44
N ILE A 434 -7.46 6.26 6.16
CA ILE A 434 -6.27 6.65 5.40
C ILE A 434 -6.68 7.83 4.54
N HIS A 435 -6.02 8.98 4.73
CA HIS A 435 -6.29 10.17 3.95
C HIS A 435 -5.23 10.35 2.87
N THR A 436 -5.62 10.18 1.63
CA THR A 436 -4.84 10.40 0.41
C THR A 436 -5.34 11.60 -0.39
N GLU A 437 -6.40 12.25 0.09
CA GLU A 437 -7.07 13.41 -0.50
C GLU A 437 -7.50 14.39 0.59
N GLY A 438 -7.74 15.64 0.20
CA GLY A 438 -8.23 16.69 1.09
C GLY A 438 -7.18 17.72 1.46
N LEU A 439 -7.54 18.68 2.32
CA LEU A 439 -6.62 19.73 2.75
C LEU A 439 -5.54 19.17 3.68
N ILE A 440 -4.27 19.45 3.37
CA ILE A 440 -3.13 18.93 4.15
C ILE A 440 -3.23 19.38 5.61
N TRP A 441 -3.53 20.69 5.86
CA TRP A 441 -3.62 21.20 7.22
C TRP A 441 -4.72 20.52 8.05
N GLU A 442 -5.82 20.16 7.41
CA GLU A 442 -6.98 19.57 8.06
C GLU A 442 -6.70 18.13 8.51
N TRP A 443 -6.18 17.31 7.60
CA TRP A 443 -5.92 15.90 7.89
C TRP A 443 -4.67 15.70 8.76
N THR A 444 -3.64 16.52 8.64
CA THR A 444 -2.50 16.50 9.59
C THR A 444 -2.93 16.98 10.97
N ARG A 445 -3.89 17.95 11.05
CA ARG A 445 -4.47 18.40 12.30
C ARG A 445 -5.36 17.31 12.92
N ALA A 446 -6.16 16.60 12.13
CA ALA A 446 -6.95 15.45 12.58
C ALA A 446 -6.04 14.31 13.09
N SER A 447 -4.99 14.00 12.33
CA SER A 447 -4.00 12.98 12.70
C SER A 447 -3.25 13.30 14.00
N SER A 448 -3.23 14.56 14.41
CA SER A 448 -2.60 15.04 15.67
C SER A 448 -3.62 15.44 16.75
N ALA A 449 -4.88 15.05 16.59
CA ALA A 449 -5.96 15.37 17.53
C ALA A 449 -6.02 14.37 18.67
N ILE A 450 -5.11 14.46 19.64
CA ILE A 450 -5.07 13.57 20.82
C ILE A 450 -6.39 13.68 21.59
N PRO A 451 -7.14 12.55 21.74
CA PRO A 451 -8.45 12.56 22.41
C PRO A 451 -8.41 13.16 23.80
N GLY A 452 -9.38 14.00 24.13
CA GLY A 452 -9.49 14.70 25.41
C GLY A 452 -8.48 15.83 25.60
N LEU A 453 -7.37 15.87 24.88
CA LEU A 453 -6.36 16.93 24.96
C LEU A 453 -6.62 18.05 23.95
N VAL A 454 -6.89 17.69 22.71
CA VAL A 454 -7.10 18.63 21.59
C VAL A 454 -8.41 18.29 20.87
N PRO A 455 -9.21 19.26 20.40
CA PRO A 455 -10.50 18.97 19.78
C PRO A 455 -10.34 18.07 18.56
N PRO A 456 -11.23 17.07 18.36
CA PRO A 456 -11.25 16.28 17.13
C PRO A 456 -11.61 17.14 15.92
N ILE A 457 -11.41 16.61 14.73
CA ILE A 457 -11.94 17.16 13.49
C ILE A 457 -13.24 16.41 13.15
N VAL A 458 -14.23 17.15 12.68
CA VAL A 458 -15.51 16.59 12.20
C VAL A 458 -15.61 16.84 10.71
N ASP A 459 -15.79 15.77 9.94
CA ASP A 459 -16.00 15.82 8.50
C ASP A 459 -17.17 14.90 8.14
N GLU A 460 -18.13 15.42 7.35
CA GLU A 460 -19.37 14.71 6.95
C GLU A 460 -20.13 14.04 8.13
N GLY A 461 -20.01 14.60 9.34
CA GLY A 461 -20.64 14.05 10.56
C GLY A 461 -19.84 12.97 11.29
N ASP A 462 -18.77 12.47 10.70
CA ASP A 462 -17.83 11.54 11.36
C ASP A 462 -16.78 12.32 12.18
N VAL A 463 -16.36 11.74 13.30
CA VAL A 463 -15.41 12.33 14.24
C VAL A 463 -14.05 11.66 14.12
N TYR A 464 -13.03 12.46 13.83
CA TYR A 464 -11.65 12.00 13.59
C TYR A 464 -10.71 12.47 14.69
N VAL A 465 -9.94 11.54 15.23
CA VAL A 465 -8.93 11.78 16.27
C VAL A 465 -7.56 11.28 15.82
N ASP A 466 -6.53 11.47 16.64
CA ASP A 466 -5.15 11.07 16.38
C ASP A 466 -5.06 9.61 15.91
N GLY A 467 -4.35 9.41 14.82
CA GLY A 467 -4.13 8.09 14.24
C GLY A 467 -3.35 7.14 15.13
N GLY A 468 -2.56 7.65 16.06
CA GLY A 468 -1.77 6.87 17.00
C GLY A 468 -2.63 5.95 17.89
N VAL A 469 -3.91 6.29 18.10
CA VAL A 469 -4.86 5.44 18.82
C VAL A 469 -5.03 4.06 18.17
N ILE A 470 -4.94 3.99 16.84
CA ILE A 470 -5.23 2.76 16.08
C ILE A 470 -4.02 2.23 15.29
N ASN A 471 -3.16 3.12 14.77
CA ASN A 471 -1.98 2.75 13.99
C ASN A 471 -0.91 3.83 14.06
N ASN A 472 -0.03 3.74 15.05
CA ASN A 472 0.99 4.74 15.30
C ASN A 472 2.19 4.67 14.33
N LEU A 473 2.41 3.52 13.68
CA LEU A 473 3.48 3.28 12.70
C LEU A 473 2.91 2.56 11.47
N PRO A 474 2.36 3.27 10.44
CA PRO A 474 1.55 2.68 9.39
C PRO A 474 2.35 1.98 8.27
N VAL A 475 3.24 1.04 8.62
CA VAL A 475 4.03 0.24 7.68
C VAL A 475 3.14 -0.71 6.88
N ASP A 476 2.10 -1.26 7.49
CA ASP A 476 1.11 -2.10 6.81
C ASP A 476 0.39 -1.35 5.69
N VAL A 477 -0.01 -0.10 5.93
CA VAL A 477 -0.62 0.76 4.90
C VAL A 477 0.37 1.05 3.77
N MET A 478 1.62 1.34 4.12
CA MET A 478 2.68 1.54 3.12
C MET A 478 2.91 0.29 2.28
N LYS A 479 2.91 -0.91 2.90
CA LYS A 479 3.03 -2.18 2.18
C LYS A 479 1.89 -2.39 1.20
N ASP A 480 0.65 -2.12 1.61
CA ASP A 480 -0.51 -2.22 0.75
C ASP A 480 -0.41 -1.25 -0.44
N TYR A 481 0.06 -0.02 -0.20
CA TYR A 481 0.27 0.96 -1.26
C TYR A 481 1.37 0.54 -2.25
N LEU A 482 2.43 -0.11 -1.77
CA LEU A 482 3.54 -0.61 -2.57
C LEU A 482 3.30 -2.00 -3.18
N ASP A 483 2.07 -2.54 -3.10
CA ASP A 483 1.74 -3.92 -3.50
C ASP A 483 2.73 -4.95 -2.89
N GLY A 484 3.25 -4.67 -1.70
CA GLY A 484 4.12 -5.53 -0.91
C GLY A 484 5.56 -5.74 -1.39
N LYS A 485 5.99 -5.01 -2.41
CA LYS A 485 7.29 -5.22 -3.04
C LYS A 485 8.33 -4.15 -2.74
N GLY A 486 7.91 -2.92 -2.55
CA GLY A 486 8.80 -1.78 -2.32
C GLY A 486 9.63 -1.91 -1.05
N LYS A 487 10.66 -1.09 -0.92
CA LYS A 487 11.48 -0.98 0.30
C LYS A 487 10.88 0.07 1.23
N ILE A 488 10.76 -0.25 2.51
CA ILE A 488 10.17 0.63 3.51
C ILE A 488 11.19 0.99 4.58
N ILE A 489 11.41 2.30 4.71
CA ILE A 489 12.15 2.90 5.82
C ILE A 489 11.11 3.39 6.82
N ALA A 490 11.16 2.91 8.06
CA ALA A 490 10.24 3.29 9.12
C ALA A 490 10.98 3.92 10.30
N VAL A 491 10.41 5.00 10.83
CA VAL A 491 10.92 5.67 12.04
C VAL A 491 9.90 5.48 13.14
N ASP A 492 10.24 4.67 14.14
CA ASP A 492 9.41 4.40 15.31
C ASP A 492 9.84 5.26 16.49
N LEU A 493 8.98 6.19 16.89
CA LEU A 493 9.18 7.08 18.02
C LEU A 493 8.51 6.57 19.31
N SER A 494 7.85 5.43 19.25
CA SER A 494 7.09 4.85 20.36
C SER A 494 7.96 4.06 21.34
N SER A 495 9.30 4.12 21.18
CA SER A 495 10.26 3.34 21.97
C SER A 495 9.82 3.16 23.42
N ALA A 496 9.85 1.91 23.87
CA ALA A 496 9.36 1.44 25.15
C ALA A 496 9.68 2.43 26.26
N ILE A 497 8.68 3.13 26.75
CA ILE A 497 8.77 3.89 27.99
C ILE A 497 8.80 2.83 29.11
N HIS A 498 9.85 2.08 29.19
CA HIS A 498 10.20 1.38 30.41
C HIS A 498 10.77 2.42 31.37
N SER A 499 9.88 3.32 31.85
CA SER A 499 10.28 4.15 32.96
C SER A 499 10.43 3.22 34.16
N ASN A 500 11.65 3.06 34.66
CA ASN A 500 11.90 2.47 35.97
C ASN A 500 11.34 3.35 37.11
N GLN A 501 10.55 4.38 36.79
CA GLN A 501 9.91 5.24 37.78
C GLN A 501 8.78 4.49 38.47
N ARG A 502 8.92 4.33 39.77
CA ARG A 502 7.89 3.78 40.62
C ARG A 502 6.99 4.91 41.07
N TYR A 503 5.75 4.88 40.67
CA TYR A 503 4.73 5.80 41.16
C TYR A 503 4.15 5.33 42.48
N ALA A 504 3.85 6.28 43.36
CA ALA A 504 3.22 6.00 44.67
C ALA A 504 2.28 7.15 45.02
N PHE A 505 0.98 6.88 44.98
CA PHE A 505 -0.07 7.83 45.38
C PHE A 505 -1.32 7.08 45.85
N PRO A 506 -2.20 7.71 46.68
CA PRO A 506 -3.40 7.07 47.15
C PRO A 506 -4.43 6.89 46.02
N PRO A 507 -5.34 5.88 46.13
CA PRO A 507 -6.38 5.64 45.15
C PRO A 507 -7.43 6.76 45.05
N ILE A 508 -7.53 7.60 46.08
CA ILE A 508 -8.42 8.76 46.12
C ILE A 508 -7.58 10.01 46.34
N ILE A 509 -7.80 11.00 45.49
CA ILE A 509 -7.18 12.31 45.60
C ILE A 509 -8.31 13.35 45.51
N THR A 510 -8.60 14.02 46.63
CA THR A 510 -9.58 15.08 46.67
C THR A 510 -9.02 16.37 46.04
N PHE A 511 -9.90 17.28 45.66
CA PHE A 511 -9.51 18.59 45.13
C PHE A 511 -8.54 19.33 46.06
N TRP A 512 -8.85 19.35 47.36
CA TRP A 512 -8.03 20.05 48.34
C TRP A 512 -6.67 19.37 48.58
N GLU A 513 -6.61 18.06 48.56
CA GLU A 513 -5.33 17.33 48.60
C GLU A 513 -4.47 17.62 47.39
N ALA A 514 -5.06 17.65 46.20
CA ALA A 514 -4.34 18.01 44.95
C ALA A 514 -3.78 19.45 45.04
N VAL A 515 -4.56 20.41 45.56
CA VAL A 515 -4.10 21.79 45.80
C VAL A 515 -2.94 21.84 46.78
N MET A 516 -3.06 21.15 47.93
CA MET A 516 -2.02 21.10 48.95
C MET A 516 -0.72 20.45 48.45
N ILE A 517 -0.83 19.39 47.61
CA ILE A 517 0.32 18.75 46.97
C ILE A 517 0.98 19.71 46.02
N LYS A 518 0.21 20.39 45.16
CA LYS A 518 0.73 21.34 44.14
C LYS A 518 1.39 22.56 44.80
N LEU A 519 0.90 23.01 45.91
CA LEU A 519 1.48 24.11 46.71
C LEU A 519 2.65 23.67 47.60
N LYS A 520 3.02 22.35 47.55
CA LYS A 520 4.08 21.76 48.39
C LYS A 520 3.78 21.88 49.91
N LEU A 521 2.54 22.04 50.28
CA LEU A 521 2.08 22.18 51.67
C LEU A 521 1.68 20.84 52.28
N SER A 522 1.61 19.78 51.49
CA SER A 522 1.31 18.42 52.00
C SER A 522 2.45 17.88 52.84
N LYS A 523 2.11 17.31 54.02
CA LYS A 523 3.06 16.64 54.89
C LYS A 523 3.63 15.33 54.29
N ASN A 524 2.96 14.75 53.30
CA ASN A 524 3.37 13.53 52.62
C ASN A 524 4.28 13.82 51.40
N LYS A 525 5.57 14.06 51.63
CA LYS A 525 6.60 14.27 50.60
C LYS A 525 6.92 13.03 49.73
N LYS A 526 6.26 11.88 49.93
CA LYS A 526 6.57 10.60 49.30
C LYS A 526 5.77 10.30 48.03
N TYR A 527 4.74 11.10 47.69
CA TYR A 527 3.92 10.82 46.52
C TYR A 527 4.65 11.19 45.24
N GLN A 528 4.74 10.21 44.34
CA GLN A 528 5.22 10.37 42.99
C GLN A 528 4.06 10.12 42.01
N PHE A 529 3.63 11.16 41.32
CA PHE A 529 2.52 11.11 40.38
C PHE A 529 3.05 11.06 38.93
N PRO A 530 2.44 10.19 38.07
CA PRO A 530 2.58 10.38 36.63
C PRO A 530 1.90 11.69 36.24
N ARG A 531 2.37 12.30 35.18
CA ARG A 531 1.67 13.47 34.65
C ARG A 531 0.36 13.02 34.02
N TYR A 532 -0.72 13.78 34.25
CA TYR A 532 -2.06 13.46 33.76
C TYR A 532 -2.07 13.12 32.24
N TYR A 533 -1.43 13.95 31.43
CA TYR A 533 -1.37 13.74 29.99
C TYR A 533 -0.52 12.51 29.60
N GLU A 534 0.49 12.12 30.39
CA GLU A 534 1.28 10.90 30.15
C GLU A 534 0.39 9.67 30.32
N VAL A 535 -0.38 9.61 31.41
CA VAL A 535 -1.32 8.50 31.64
C VAL A 535 -2.35 8.41 30.51
N LEU A 536 -2.93 9.56 30.12
CA LEU A 536 -3.92 9.60 29.05
C LEU A 536 -3.37 9.05 27.74
N ILE A 537 -2.21 9.56 27.32
CA ILE A 537 -1.63 9.23 26.01
C ILE A 537 -1.11 7.79 25.99
N GLU A 538 -0.41 7.35 27.05
CA GLU A 538 0.07 5.98 27.15
C GLU A 538 -1.12 4.99 27.11
N SER A 539 -2.20 5.29 27.82
CA SER A 539 -3.41 4.45 27.79
C SER A 539 -4.04 4.39 26.40
N LEU A 540 -4.03 5.48 25.64
CA LEU A 540 -4.56 5.54 24.28
C LEU A 540 -3.66 4.79 23.27
N LEU A 541 -2.34 4.92 23.40
CA LEU A 541 -1.39 4.26 22.51
C LEU A 541 -1.23 2.76 22.79
N MET A 542 -1.61 2.30 23.99
CA MET A 542 -1.57 0.87 24.35
C MET A 542 -2.37 0.00 23.38
N GLY A 543 -3.52 0.50 22.88
CA GLY A 543 -4.35 -0.22 21.91
C GLY A 543 -3.66 -0.47 20.57
N SER A 544 -2.72 0.38 20.17
CA SER A 544 -1.97 0.23 18.90
C SER A 544 -0.61 -0.48 19.07
N HIS A 545 -0.19 -0.80 20.29
CA HIS A 545 1.17 -1.28 20.59
C HIS A 545 1.53 -2.58 19.86
N GLU A 546 0.67 -3.58 19.89
CA GLU A 546 0.91 -4.86 19.18
C GLU A 546 1.03 -4.65 17.68
N ARG A 547 0.22 -3.73 17.12
CA ARG A 547 0.28 -3.37 15.71
C ARG A 547 1.59 -2.68 15.36
N VAL A 548 2.07 -1.77 16.24
CA VAL A 548 3.37 -1.11 16.07
C VAL A 548 4.51 -2.13 16.03
N ILE A 549 4.54 -3.10 16.95
CA ILE A 549 5.55 -4.16 16.96
C ILE A 549 5.52 -4.95 15.65
N LYS A 550 4.34 -5.41 15.23
CA LYS A 550 4.17 -6.14 13.97
C LYS A 550 4.63 -5.31 12.76
N ASN A 551 4.26 -4.04 12.73
CA ASN A 551 4.60 -3.11 11.66
C ASN A 551 6.10 -2.82 11.65
N ALA A 552 6.72 -2.60 12.80
CA ALA A 552 8.17 -2.39 12.93
C ALA A 552 8.98 -3.57 12.38
N LEU A 553 8.60 -4.81 12.72
CA LEU A 553 9.21 -6.03 12.19
C LEU A 553 9.01 -6.23 10.68
N SER A 554 8.08 -5.47 10.10
CA SER A 554 7.73 -5.55 8.68
C SER A 554 8.46 -4.52 7.82
N ALA A 555 9.18 -3.57 8.39
CA ALA A 555 9.99 -2.58 7.68
C ALA A 555 11.33 -3.19 7.24
N ASP A 556 11.86 -2.73 6.09
CA ASP A 556 13.18 -3.14 5.60
C ASP A 556 14.30 -2.44 6.36
N ILE A 557 14.08 -1.17 6.72
CA ILE A 557 14.96 -0.39 7.59
C ILE A 557 14.09 0.21 8.69
N LEU A 558 14.39 -0.14 9.94
CA LEU A 558 13.73 0.39 11.11
C LEU A 558 14.68 1.29 11.88
N ILE A 559 14.31 2.55 12.06
CA ILE A 559 15.00 3.51 12.94
C ILE A 559 14.19 3.59 14.22
N GLN A 560 14.74 3.05 15.30
CA GLN A 560 14.11 3.02 16.62
C GLN A 560 15.10 3.59 17.67
N PRO A 561 15.08 4.93 17.87
CA PRO A 561 15.97 5.59 18.80
C PRO A 561 15.60 5.27 20.27
N ASP A 562 16.60 5.23 21.14
CA ASP A 562 16.35 5.28 22.59
C ASP A 562 15.95 6.71 22.98
N LEU A 563 14.70 6.88 23.32
CA LEU A 563 14.10 8.17 23.69
C LEU A 563 13.73 8.24 25.17
N SER A 564 14.26 7.35 26.00
CA SER A 564 14.00 7.29 27.46
C SER A 564 14.30 8.60 28.19
N GLU A 565 15.31 9.35 27.74
CA GLU A 565 15.68 10.65 28.30
C GLU A 565 14.89 11.84 27.74
N TYR A 566 14.04 11.61 26.71
CA TYR A 566 13.31 12.67 26.02
C TYR A 566 11.80 12.56 26.32
N SER A 567 11.25 13.63 26.91
CA SER A 567 9.79 13.72 27.10
C SER A 567 9.08 13.77 25.75
N ALA A 568 8.01 12.98 25.60
CA ALA A 568 7.23 12.94 24.36
C ALA A 568 6.55 14.28 24.02
N PHE A 569 6.36 15.20 24.99
CA PHE A 569 5.27 16.13 24.81
C PHE A 569 5.58 17.63 24.86
N PHE A 570 6.68 18.13 25.44
CA PHE A 570 6.71 19.60 25.62
C PHE A 570 8.10 20.27 25.76
N ARG A 571 9.21 19.62 25.45
CA ARG A 571 10.52 20.24 25.53
C ARG A 571 11.23 20.22 24.18
N THR A 572 11.25 21.36 23.49
CA THR A 572 11.97 21.57 22.22
C THR A 572 13.42 22.02 22.44
N ASP A 573 13.84 22.24 23.69
CA ASP A 573 15.20 22.67 24.06
C ASP A 573 16.29 21.66 23.66
N ARG A 574 15.93 20.39 23.38
CA ARG A 574 16.83 19.34 22.92
C ARG A 574 16.61 18.94 21.46
N ALA A 575 15.97 19.78 20.66
CA ALA A 575 15.68 19.48 19.24
C ALA A 575 16.93 19.09 18.45
N GLN A 576 18.04 19.83 18.63
CA GLN A 576 19.30 19.55 17.94
C GLN A 576 19.91 18.18 18.30
N ASN A 577 19.77 17.76 19.57
CA ASN A 577 20.26 16.46 20.00
C ASN A 577 19.43 15.32 19.33
N MET A 578 18.11 15.49 19.25
CA MET A 578 17.22 14.53 18.59
C MET A 578 17.49 14.48 17.08
N ILE A 579 17.72 15.61 16.43
CA ILE A 579 18.13 15.67 15.02
C ILE A 579 19.44 14.92 14.81
N SER A 580 20.45 15.18 15.66
CA SER A 580 21.74 14.51 15.57
C SER A 580 21.61 13.00 15.77
N LEU A 581 20.77 12.57 16.72
CA LEU A 581 20.50 11.16 16.98
C LEU A 581 19.87 10.48 15.75
N GLY A 582 18.80 11.07 15.20
CA GLY A 582 18.13 10.54 14.01
C GLY A 582 19.05 10.48 12.79
N TYR A 583 19.86 11.53 12.60
CA TYR A 583 20.87 11.58 11.54
C TYR A 583 21.90 10.45 11.67
N GLN A 584 22.49 10.27 12.85
CA GLN A 584 23.49 9.24 13.11
C GLN A 584 22.92 7.83 12.90
N LEU A 585 21.73 7.57 13.45
CA LEU A 585 21.07 6.26 13.28
C LEU A 585 20.81 5.95 11.80
N MET A 586 20.31 6.89 11.01
CA MET A 586 20.09 6.67 9.60
C MET A 586 21.39 6.47 8.83
N MET A 587 22.43 7.22 9.15
CA MET A 587 23.76 7.07 8.53
C MET A 587 24.41 5.70 8.77
N CYS A 588 24.03 4.99 9.84
CA CYS A 588 24.49 3.61 10.08
C CYS A 588 23.83 2.59 9.13
N HIS A 589 22.72 2.96 8.48
CA HIS A 589 21.99 2.09 7.54
C HIS A 589 22.22 2.44 6.06
N LEU A 590 22.87 3.57 5.78
CA LEU A 590 23.21 4.05 4.43
C LEU A 590 24.66 3.76 4.07
#